data_7ba17f560d25ec6f0e69ef286af082ae
#
_entry.id   7ba17f560d25ec6f0e69ef286af082ae
#
_cell.length_a   1.000
_cell.length_b   1.000
_cell.length_c   1.000
_cell.angle_alpha   90.00
_cell.angle_beta   90.00
_cell.angle_gamma   90.00
#
_symmetry.space_group_name_H-M   'P 1'
#
loop_
_entity.id
_entity.type
_entity.pdbx_description
1 polymer ?
#
loop_
_entity_poly.entity_id
_entity_poly.type
_entity_poly.pdbx_seq_one_letter_code
_entity_poly.pdbx_strand_id
1 'polypeptide(L)'
;LALAACLIHRPQLMLLDEPTAGVDPKARREFWEEIHRLAGEGMTFLIATHYMDEAERCHRLAFISYGKLLTQGSVEEVVAQARLTTWSVDGPELYKLAEELRARPGVEQAVAFGSELHVSGADNRALDEAIAPFRKEAYRWRRVEAGLEDVFIHLMNQSQDHFS
;
A
#
# COMPACT_ATOMS: atom_id res chain seq x y z
N LEU A 1 -12.77 3.68 -24.61
CA LEU A 1 -14.15 3.69 -25.12
C LEU A 1 -15.19 3.67 -23.99
N ALA A 2 -15.05 2.78 -22.98
CA ALA A 2 -16.02 2.67 -21.88
C ALA A 2 -16.18 3.97 -21.07
N LEU A 3 -15.07 4.60 -20.66
CA LEU A 3 -15.09 5.86 -19.93
C LEU A 3 -15.82 6.97 -20.72
N ALA A 4 -15.52 7.10 -22.02
CA ALA A 4 -16.15 8.11 -22.88
C ALA A 4 -17.68 7.93 -22.98
N ALA A 5 -18.16 6.69 -23.02
CA ALA A 5 -19.60 6.40 -23.05
C ALA A 5 -20.29 6.83 -21.75
N CYS A 6 -19.63 6.66 -20.60
CA CYS A 6 -20.14 7.08 -19.30
C CYS A 6 -20.17 8.60 -19.12
N LEU A 7 -19.39 9.35 -19.89
CA LEU A 7 -19.30 10.81 -19.81
C LEU A 7 -20.34 11.56 -20.65
N ILE A 8 -21.04 10.88 -21.58
CA ILE A 8 -21.96 11.50 -22.53
C ILE A 8 -23.04 12.34 -21.83
N HIS A 9 -23.57 11.86 -20.69
CA HIS A 9 -24.64 12.51 -19.95
C HIS A 9 -24.16 13.44 -18.82
N ARG A 10 -22.81 13.71 -18.77
CA ARG A 10 -22.17 14.61 -17.78
C ARG A 10 -22.57 14.30 -16.33
N PRO A 11 -22.26 13.11 -15.81
CA PRO A 11 -22.62 12.74 -14.44
C PRO A 11 -21.83 13.57 -13.42
N GLN A 12 -22.43 13.80 -12.26
CA GLN A 12 -21.74 14.42 -11.12
C GLN A 12 -20.89 13.40 -10.33
N LEU A 13 -21.31 12.14 -10.34
CA LEU A 13 -20.63 11.01 -9.69
C LEU A 13 -20.47 9.88 -10.68
N MET A 14 -19.27 9.31 -10.72
CA MET A 14 -18.95 8.11 -11.49
C MET A 14 -18.45 7.00 -10.57
N LEU A 15 -18.99 5.80 -10.74
CA LEU A 15 -18.58 4.60 -10.03
C LEU A 15 -17.78 3.73 -11.00
N LEU A 16 -16.56 3.39 -10.62
CA LEU A 16 -15.63 2.61 -11.45
C LEU A 16 -15.11 1.42 -10.64
N ASP A 17 -15.26 0.24 -11.19
CA ASP A 17 -14.76 -1.00 -10.59
C ASP A 17 -13.62 -1.54 -11.44
N GLU A 18 -12.42 -1.58 -10.87
CA GLU A 18 -11.17 -2.00 -11.51
C GLU A 18 -10.98 -1.43 -12.93
N PRO A 19 -11.07 -0.09 -13.12
CA PRO A 19 -11.24 0.51 -14.43
C PRO A 19 -10.05 0.32 -15.37
N THR A 20 -8.88 -0.02 -14.84
CA THR A 20 -7.65 -0.21 -15.62
C THR A 20 -7.15 -1.66 -15.63
N ALA A 21 -7.96 -2.62 -15.15
CA ALA A 21 -7.61 -4.02 -15.19
C ALA A 21 -7.39 -4.50 -16.64
N GLY A 22 -6.22 -5.10 -16.91
CA GLY A 22 -5.87 -5.56 -18.26
C GLY A 22 -5.54 -4.46 -19.28
N VAL A 23 -5.44 -3.21 -18.83
CA VAL A 23 -5.07 -2.05 -19.68
C VAL A 23 -3.55 -1.90 -19.71
N ASP A 24 -3.00 -1.59 -20.89
CA ASP A 24 -1.56 -1.34 -21.02
C ASP A 24 -1.10 -0.10 -20.23
N PRO A 25 0.21 -0.02 -19.84
CA PRO A 25 0.69 1.06 -18.97
C PRO A 25 0.49 2.47 -19.53
N LYS A 26 0.54 2.66 -20.86
CA LYS A 26 0.34 3.97 -21.47
C LYS A 26 -1.12 4.40 -21.36
N ALA A 27 -2.05 3.52 -21.75
CA ALA A 27 -3.48 3.81 -21.66
C ALA A 27 -3.95 3.95 -20.21
N ARG A 28 -3.34 3.22 -19.24
CA ARG A 28 -3.59 3.41 -17.81
C ARG A 28 -3.18 4.81 -17.34
N ARG A 29 -2.03 5.30 -17.77
CA ARG A 29 -1.58 6.65 -17.45
C ARG A 29 -2.52 7.71 -18.01
N GLU A 30 -2.88 7.60 -19.31
CA GLU A 30 -3.81 8.51 -19.98
C GLU A 30 -5.19 8.52 -19.30
N PHE A 31 -5.67 7.35 -18.84
CA PHE A 31 -6.90 7.23 -18.06
C PHE A 31 -6.83 8.04 -16.75
N TRP A 32 -5.76 7.91 -15.98
CA TRP A 32 -5.62 8.64 -14.72
C TRP A 32 -5.45 10.14 -14.91
N GLU A 33 -4.75 10.57 -15.96
CA GLU A 33 -4.65 11.98 -16.34
C GLU A 33 -6.05 12.55 -16.62
N GLU A 34 -6.90 11.81 -17.33
CA GLU A 34 -8.26 12.23 -17.62
C GLU A 34 -9.17 12.25 -16.36
N ILE A 35 -9.06 11.26 -15.49
CA ILE A 35 -9.77 11.24 -14.19
C ILE A 35 -9.43 12.48 -13.37
N HIS A 36 -8.15 12.82 -13.24
CA HIS A 36 -7.73 14.01 -12.49
C HIS A 36 -8.21 15.31 -13.14
N ARG A 37 -8.19 15.39 -14.45
CA ARG A 37 -8.72 16.55 -15.19
C ARG A 37 -10.21 16.76 -14.91
N LEU A 38 -11.00 15.70 -15.01
CA LEU A 38 -12.45 15.74 -14.77
C LEU A 38 -12.78 16.00 -13.30
N ALA A 39 -11.99 15.46 -12.37
CA ALA A 39 -12.13 15.75 -10.94
C ALA A 39 -11.86 17.23 -10.64
N GLY A 40 -10.85 17.83 -11.30
CA GLY A 40 -10.59 19.27 -11.23
C GLY A 40 -11.72 20.15 -11.78
N GLU A 41 -12.54 19.60 -12.69
CA GLU A 41 -13.75 20.23 -13.21
C GLU A 41 -14.99 20.02 -12.30
N GLY A 42 -14.83 19.34 -11.16
CA GLY A 42 -15.85 19.15 -10.13
C GLY A 42 -16.60 17.82 -10.21
N MET A 43 -16.16 16.87 -11.04
CA MET A 43 -16.72 15.52 -11.08
C MET A 43 -16.19 14.69 -9.89
N THR A 44 -17.05 13.88 -9.28
CA THR A 44 -16.66 12.96 -8.20
C THR A 44 -16.50 11.55 -8.76
N PHE A 45 -15.45 10.84 -8.33
CA PHE A 45 -15.18 9.46 -8.69
C PHE A 45 -15.12 8.60 -7.44
N LEU A 46 -15.81 7.45 -7.46
CA LEU A 46 -15.61 6.36 -6.53
C LEU A 46 -15.01 5.19 -7.31
N ILE A 47 -13.77 4.86 -7.00
CA ILE A 47 -12.99 3.86 -7.72
C ILE A 47 -12.69 2.71 -6.79
N ALA A 48 -13.09 1.49 -7.16
CA ALA A 48 -12.63 0.27 -6.51
C ALA A 48 -11.43 -0.27 -7.29
N THR A 49 -10.33 -0.51 -6.59
CA THR A 49 -9.10 -1.09 -7.16
C THR A 49 -8.36 -1.91 -6.11
N HIS A 50 -7.62 -2.91 -6.55
CA HIS A 50 -6.66 -3.64 -5.73
C HIS A 50 -5.20 -3.26 -6.02
N TYR A 51 -4.98 -2.29 -6.91
CA TYR A 51 -3.66 -1.76 -7.24
C TYR A 51 -3.30 -0.60 -6.34
N MET A 52 -2.22 -0.74 -5.56
CA MET A 52 -1.79 0.30 -4.60
C MET A 52 -1.30 1.56 -5.30
N ASP A 53 -0.64 1.43 -6.45
CA ASP A 53 -0.21 2.55 -7.29
C ASP A 53 -1.39 3.39 -7.84
N GLU A 54 -2.56 2.81 -7.97
CA GLU A 54 -3.81 3.53 -8.30
C GLU A 54 -4.43 4.18 -7.07
N ALA A 55 -4.43 3.47 -5.95
CA ALA A 55 -4.90 4.03 -4.68
C ALA A 55 -4.12 5.29 -4.29
N GLU A 56 -2.80 5.31 -4.48
CA GLU A 56 -1.94 6.48 -4.24
C GLU A 56 -2.30 7.71 -5.10
N ARG A 57 -3.03 7.53 -6.20
CA ARG A 57 -3.49 8.63 -7.06
C ARG A 57 -4.80 9.24 -6.59
N CYS A 58 -5.49 8.61 -5.64
CA CYS A 58 -6.76 9.08 -5.12
C CYS A 58 -6.58 10.15 -4.04
N HIS A 59 -7.48 11.13 -3.97
CA HIS A 59 -7.47 12.14 -2.92
C HIS A 59 -7.79 11.56 -1.54
N ARG A 60 -8.64 10.54 -1.50
CA ARG A 60 -9.03 9.84 -0.28
C ARG A 60 -9.16 8.35 -0.54
N LEU A 61 -8.85 7.59 0.48
CA LEU A 61 -8.85 6.12 0.47
C LEU A 61 -9.83 5.59 1.51
N ALA A 62 -10.36 4.40 1.24
CA ALA A 62 -11.08 3.57 2.20
C ALA A 62 -10.64 2.12 2.00
N PHE A 63 -9.97 1.53 2.98
CA PHE A 63 -9.61 0.11 2.94
C PHE A 63 -10.73 -0.73 3.52
N ILE A 64 -11.24 -1.65 2.71
CA ILE A 64 -12.28 -2.60 3.11
C ILE A 64 -11.72 -4.02 2.99
N SER A 65 -11.86 -4.79 4.06
CA SER A 65 -11.49 -6.21 4.09
C SER A 65 -12.52 -6.99 4.90
N TYR A 66 -12.91 -8.16 4.40
CA TYR A 66 -13.92 -9.01 5.04
C TYR A 66 -15.21 -8.26 5.43
N GLY A 67 -15.66 -7.32 4.60
CA GLY A 67 -16.86 -6.52 4.83
C GLY A 67 -16.72 -5.45 5.92
N LYS A 68 -15.51 -5.20 6.43
CA LYS A 68 -15.22 -4.15 7.42
C LYS A 68 -14.38 -3.05 6.82
N LEU A 69 -14.71 -1.81 7.17
CA LEU A 69 -13.86 -0.66 6.89
C LEU A 69 -12.70 -0.67 7.90
N LEU A 70 -11.48 -0.86 7.41
CA LEU A 70 -10.28 -0.94 8.26
C LEU A 70 -9.70 0.44 8.56
N THR A 71 -9.61 1.30 7.54
CA THR A 71 -9.14 2.68 7.66
C THR A 71 -9.67 3.53 6.51
N GLN A 72 -9.68 4.85 6.69
CA GLN A 72 -10.01 5.82 5.65
C GLN A 72 -9.27 7.14 5.88
N GLY A 73 -8.98 7.86 4.81
CA GLY A 73 -8.31 9.16 4.86
C GLY A 73 -7.60 9.51 3.56
N SER A 74 -6.77 10.54 3.56
CA SER A 74 -5.76 10.74 2.52
C SER A 74 -4.66 9.67 2.63
N VAL A 75 -3.77 9.57 1.66
CA VAL A 75 -2.62 8.63 1.73
C VAL A 75 -1.80 8.91 2.99
N GLU A 76 -1.49 10.18 3.24
CA GLU A 76 -0.69 10.59 4.39
C GLU A 76 -1.39 10.28 5.72
N GLU A 77 -2.71 10.53 5.80
CA GLU A 77 -3.51 10.22 6.99
C GLU A 77 -3.52 8.70 7.27
N VAL A 78 -3.71 7.88 6.23
CA VAL A 78 -3.75 6.43 6.36
C VAL A 78 -2.40 5.87 6.79
N VAL A 79 -1.30 6.34 6.18
CA VAL A 79 0.06 5.95 6.57
C VAL A 79 0.37 6.38 8.01
N ALA A 80 0.03 7.60 8.39
CA ALA A 80 0.25 8.09 9.74
C ALA A 80 -0.57 7.33 10.81
N GLN A 81 -1.79 6.93 10.50
CA GLN A 81 -2.65 6.14 11.40
C GLN A 81 -2.06 4.75 11.69
N ALA A 82 -1.40 4.13 10.73
CA ALA A 82 -0.80 2.81 10.89
C ALA A 82 0.37 2.79 11.89
N ARG A 83 1.04 3.93 12.11
CA ARG A 83 2.18 4.10 13.02
C ARG A 83 3.29 3.08 12.83
N LEU A 84 3.46 2.60 11.62
CA LEU A 84 4.50 1.64 11.30
C LEU A 84 5.88 2.29 11.28
N THR A 85 6.84 1.62 11.90
CA THR A 85 8.26 1.84 11.67
C THR A 85 8.74 0.83 10.65
N THR A 86 9.37 1.29 9.56
CA THR A 86 9.84 0.42 8.48
C THR A 86 11.33 0.62 8.26
N TRP A 87 12.02 -0.50 8.15
CA TRP A 87 13.40 -0.58 7.71
C TRP A 87 13.47 -1.27 6.35
N SER A 88 14.17 -0.66 5.41
CA SER A 88 14.56 -1.30 4.17
C SER A 88 15.94 -1.92 4.35
N VAL A 89 16.10 -3.14 3.90
CA VAL A 89 17.38 -3.85 3.90
C VAL A 89 17.69 -4.39 2.51
N ASP A 90 18.92 -4.20 2.10
CA ASP A 90 19.52 -4.70 0.86
C ASP A 90 20.71 -5.59 1.21
N GLY A 91 20.89 -6.69 0.48
CA GLY A 91 21.96 -7.65 0.72
C GLY A 91 21.70 -9.02 0.09
N PRO A 92 22.56 -9.99 0.37
CA PRO A 92 22.41 -11.35 -0.15
C PRO A 92 21.27 -12.11 0.57
N GLU A 93 20.71 -13.08 -0.12
CA GLU A 93 19.77 -14.06 0.43
C GLU A 93 18.59 -13.46 1.24
N LEU A 94 18.02 -12.34 0.77
CA LEU A 94 16.93 -11.63 1.47
C LEU A 94 15.74 -12.53 1.80
N TYR A 95 15.48 -13.56 1.04
CA TYR A 95 14.42 -14.52 1.31
C TYR A 95 14.65 -15.25 2.66
N LYS A 96 15.87 -15.75 2.89
CA LYS A 96 16.22 -16.41 4.17
C LYS A 96 16.17 -15.43 5.34
N LEU A 97 16.69 -14.22 5.09
CA LEU A 97 16.61 -13.15 6.10
C LEU A 97 15.16 -12.84 6.47
N ALA A 98 14.25 -12.79 5.49
CA ALA A 98 12.83 -12.54 5.74
C ALA A 98 12.19 -13.65 6.61
N GLU A 99 12.50 -14.91 6.35
CA GLU A 99 12.00 -16.04 7.17
C GLU A 99 12.49 -15.95 8.63
N GLU A 100 13.78 -15.64 8.82
CA GLU A 100 14.35 -15.50 10.16
C GLU A 100 13.74 -14.29 10.91
N LEU A 101 13.51 -13.18 10.21
CA LEU A 101 12.94 -11.96 10.78
C LEU A 101 11.47 -12.13 11.15
N ARG A 102 10.67 -12.80 10.32
CA ARG A 102 9.24 -13.07 10.62
C ARG A 102 9.03 -13.86 11.92
N ALA A 103 10.03 -14.65 12.32
CA ALA A 103 9.99 -15.41 13.57
C ALA A 103 10.39 -14.58 14.81
N ARG A 104 10.77 -13.30 14.64
CA ARG A 104 11.25 -12.46 15.73
C ARG A 104 10.12 -11.66 16.37
N PRO A 105 10.05 -11.60 17.70
CA PRO A 105 9.17 -10.67 18.39
C PRO A 105 9.48 -9.23 17.97
N GLY A 106 8.45 -8.42 17.74
CA GLY A 106 8.61 -7.04 17.29
C GLY A 106 8.65 -6.83 15.77
N VAL A 107 8.82 -7.91 14.99
CA VAL A 107 8.63 -7.90 13.52
C VAL A 107 7.20 -8.32 13.23
N GLU A 108 6.39 -7.42 12.70
CA GLU A 108 5.03 -7.72 12.29
C GLU A 108 4.96 -8.16 10.83
N GLN A 109 5.88 -7.66 10.01
CA GLN A 109 6.01 -8.08 8.63
C GLN A 109 7.44 -7.94 8.10
N ALA A 110 7.80 -8.83 7.18
CA ALA A 110 9.02 -8.77 6.39
C ALA A 110 8.67 -9.16 4.94
N VAL A 111 8.63 -8.17 4.05
CA VAL A 111 8.10 -8.29 2.68
C VAL A 111 9.12 -7.80 1.67
N ALA A 112 9.31 -8.57 0.60
CA ALA A 112 10.23 -8.19 -0.46
C ALA A 112 9.59 -7.17 -1.41
N PHE A 113 10.32 -6.07 -1.67
CA PHE A 113 9.98 -5.02 -2.62
C PHE A 113 11.11 -4.91 -3.65
N GLY A 114 10.93 -5.53 -4.78
CA GLY A 114 11.97 -5.58 -5.81
C GLY A 114 13.26 -6.25 -5.30
N SER A 115 14.34 -5.48 -5.18
CA SER A 115 15.65 -5.95 -4.69
C SER A 115 15.89 -5.70 -3.20
N GLU A 116 14.92 -5.14 -2.50
CA GLU A 116 15.01 -4.81 -1.07
C GLU A 116 13.97 -5.61 -0.27
N LEU A 117 14.21 -5.73 1.03
CA LEU A 117 13.25 -6.30 1.98
C LEU A 117 12.81 -5.19 2.93
N HIS A 118 11.50 -4.94 3.03
CA HIS A 118 10.92 -4.07 4.04
C HIS A 118 10.58 -4.88 5.29
N VAL A 119 11.04 -4.40 6.42
CA VAL A 119 10.81 -5.00 7.73
C VAL A 119 10.12 -3.97 8.61
N SER A 120 8.90 -4.26 9.04
CA SER A 120 8.07 -3.30 9.75
C SER A 120 7.49 -3.84 11.04
N GLY A 121 7.22 -2.92 11.95
CA GLY A 121 6.54 -3.17 13.22
C GLY A 121 6.01 -1.88 13.83
N ALA A 122 4.98 -1.97 14.67
CA ALA A 122 4.38 -0.83 15.36
C ALA A 122 5.21 -0.37 16.56
N ASP A 123 5.87 -1.29 17.26
CA ASP A 123 6.79 -0.96 18.34
C ASP A 123 8.22 -0.78 17.80
N ASN A 124 8.64 0.49 17.69
CA ASN A 124 9.96 0.85 17.17
C ASN A 124 11.11 0.20 17.98
N ARG A 125 10.97 0.11 19.31
CA ARG A 125 12.02 -0.46 20.17
C ARG A 125 12.13 -1.97 19.98
N ALA A 126 11.01 -2.67 20.01
CA ALA A 126 10.97 -4.10 19.78
C ALA A 126 11.50 -4.47 18.39
N LEU A 127 11.14 -3.68 17.37
CA LEU A 127 11.65 -3.86 16.01
C LEU A 127 13.17 -3.64 15.93
N ASP A 128 13.70 -2.57 16.55
CA ASP A 128 15.15 -2.30 16.56
C ASP A 128 15.93 -3.40 17.28
N GLU A 129 15.41 -3.94 18.40
CA GLU A 129 15.99 -5.08 19.11
C GLU A 129 15.96 -6.35 18.24
N ALA A 130 14.88 -6.59 17.51
CA ALA A 130 14.72 -7.76 16.62
C ALA A 130 15.71 -7.76 15.46
N ILE A 131 15.94 -6.60 14.81
CA ILE A 131 16.84 -6.48 13.66
C ILE A 131 18.32 -6.34 14.04
N ALA A 132 18.64 -5.96 15.29
CA ALA A 132 20.01 -5.71 15.73
C ALA A 132 20.99 -6.85 15.41
N PRO A 133 20.66 -8.16 15.62
CA PRO A 133 21.55 -9.27 15.29
C PRO A 133 21.85 -9.39 13.79
N PHE A 134 21.03 -8.81 12.94
CA PHE A 134 21.11 -8.88 11.47
C PHE A 134 21.78 -7.65 10.85
N ARG A 135 22.12 -6.62 11.64
CA ARG A 135 22.88 -5.45 11.19
C ARG A 135 24.36 -5.79 11.01
N LYS A 136 24.65 -6.70 10.08
CA LYS A 136 26.02 -7.13 9.72
C LYS A 136 26.48 -6.39 8.47
N GLU A 137 27.78 -6.35 8.21
CA GLU A 137 28.39 -5.69 7.04
C GLU A 137 27.82 -6.16 5.68
N ALA A 138 27.31 -7.41 5.61
CA ALA A 138 26.69 -7.94 4.42
C ALA A 138 25.34 -7.30 4.06
N TYR A 139 24.72 -6.60 4.98
CA TYR A 139 23.38 -6.00 4.83
C TYR A 139 23.43 -4.50 5.01
N ARG A 140 22.79 -3.77 4.11
CA ARG A 140 22.61 -2.32 4.18
C ARG A 140 21.21 -2.00 4.69
N TRP A 141 21.13 -1.55 5.92
CA TRP A 141 19.88 -1.17 6.57
C TRP A 141 19.70 0.34 6.50
N ARG A 142 18.52 0.77 6.10
CA ARG A 142 18.10 2.18 6.14
C ARG A 142 16.67 2.28 6.65
N ARG A 143 16.41 3.28 7.48
CA ARG A 143 15.06 3.59 7.89
C ARG A 143 14.35 4.28 6.74
N VAL A 144 13.13 3.86 6.44
CA VAL A 144 12.29 4.42 5.38
C VAL A 144 10.91 4.76 5.94
N GLU A 145 10.20 5.66 5.27
CA GLU A 145 8.79 5.84 5.55
C GLU A 145 8.00 4.63 5.04
N ALA A 146 7.02 4.18 5.81
CA ALA A 146 6.13 3.12 5.37
C ALA A 146 5.33 3.60 4.15
N GLY A 147 5.30 2.79 3.09
CA GLY A 147 4.44 3.05 1.95
C GLY A 147 3.01 2.58 2.19
N LEU A 148 2.10 2.94 1.28
CA LEU A 148 0.71 2.50 1.35
C LEU A 148 0.59 0.97 1.30
N GLU A 149 1.45 0.31 0.53
CA GLU A 149 1.49 -1.14 0.42
C GLU A 149 1.92 -1.81 1.75
N ASP A 150 2.91 -1.23 2.47
CA ASP A 150 3.30 -1.70 3.80
C ASP A 150 2.10 -1.63 4.77
N VAL A 151 1.36 -0.51 4.73
CA VAL A 151 0.18 -0.29 5.57
C VAL A 151 -0.94 -1.26 5.22
N PHE A 152 -1.19 -1.48 3.94
CA PHE A 152 -2.22 -2.41 3.48
C PHE A 152 -1.94 -3.84 3.96
N ILE A 153 -0.71 -4.33 3.79
CA ILE A 153 -0.31 -5.67 4.26
C ILE A 153 -0.47 -5.78 5.78
N HIS A 154 -0.06 -4.76 6.53
CA HIS A 154 -0.23 -4.70 7.98
C HIS A 154 -1.70 -4.81 8.40
N LEU A 155 -2.58 -4.00 7.81
CA LEU A 155 -4.02 -4.02 8.12
C LEU A 155 -4.68 -5.35 7.74
N MET A 156 -4.27 -5.95 6.63
CA MET A 156 -4.75 -7.27 6.21
C MET A 156 -4.38 -8.36 7.21
N ASN A 157 -3.14 -8.37 7.71
CA ASN A 157 -2.68 -9.34 8.69
C ASN A 157 -3.48 -9.22 10.00
N GLN A 158 -3.68 -8.00 10.50
CA GLN A 158 -4.50 -7.76 11.70
C GLN A 158 -5.96 -8.21 11.52
N SER A 159 -6.52 -8.06 10.32
CA SER A 159 -7.91 -8.44 10.07
C SER A 159 -8.13 -9.96 10.06
N GLN A 160 -7.11 -10.76 9.75
CA GLN A 160 -7.16 -12.23 9.74
C GLN A 160 -7.08 -12.82 11.16
N ASP A 161 -6.30 -12.21 12.06
CA ASP A 161 -6.14 -12.69 13.44
C ASP A 161 -7.43 -12.64 14.28
N HIS A 162 -8.44 -11.89 13.83
CA HIS A 162 -9.75 -11.81 14.50
C HIS A 162 -10.73 -12.93 14.13
N PHE A 163 -10.35 -13.84 13.24
CA PHE A 163 -11.19 -14.97 12.79
C PHE A 163 -10.64 -16.36 13.19
N SER A 164 -9.59 -16.41 14.02
CA SER A 164 -8.97 -17.65 14.53
C SER A 164 -9.50 -18.02 15.89
#